data_190ed9c3081d0fb58bc08ed318494df2
#
_entry.id   190ed9c3081d0fb58bc08ed318494df2
#
_cell.length_a   1.000
_cell.length_b   1.000
_cell.length_c   1.000
_cell.angle_alpha   90.00
_cell.angle_beta   90.00
_cell.angle_gamma   90.00
#
_symmetry.space_group_name_H-M   'P 1'
#
loop_
_entity.id
_entity.type
_entity.pdbx_description
1 polymer ?
#
loop_
_entity_poly.entity_id
_entity_poly.type
_entity_poly.pdbx_seq_one_letter_code
_entity_poly.pdbx_strand_id
1 'polypeptide(L)'
;SLFHTDKTLAIIGASPNLDNTISELKENPEKYFIIATDTSFQILLQHKIIPQVVATLDGQVISSRHFLQKIPRSTILLADFCANPNIIEKFLKNKSKIAFTNTGHPLVSLFDLWLFQKNNKIWNWAIDRHNCL
;
A
#
# COMPACT_ATOMS: atom_id res chain seq x y z
N SER A 1 -13.10 9.94 -6.95
CA SER A 1 -11.64 9.91 -6.99
C SER A 1 -11.10 9.53 -5.62
N LEU A 2 -10.34 8.44 -5.52
CA LEU A 2 -9.75 7.95 -4.25
C LEU A 2 -8.65 8.88 -3.71
N PHE A 3 -8.15 9.82 -4.50
CA PHE A 3 -6.95 10.62 -4.21
C PHE A 3 -7.12 12.13 -4.41
N HIS A 4 -8.36 12.64 -4.51
CA HIS A 4 -8.57 14.08 -4.42
C HIS A 4 -8.53 14.50 -2.95
N THR A 5 -7.36 14.96 -2.52
CA THR A 5 -7.14 15.50 -1.18
C THR A 5 -6.27 16.75 -1.29
N ASP A 6 -6.62 17.78 -0.54
CA ASP A 6 -5.79 18.99 -0.41
C ASP A 6 -4.57 18.76 0.50
N LYS A 7 -4.39 17.51 0.97
CA LYS A 7 -3.30 17.12 1.86
C LYS A 7 -2.01 16.87 1.09
N THR A 8 -0.90 17.15 1.73
CA THR A 8 0.42 16.80 1.21
C THR A 8 0.61 15.28 1.25
N LEU A 9 1.01 14.67 0.14
CA LEU A 9 1.32 13.25 0.09
C LEU A 9 2.64 12.99 0.79
N ALA A 10 2.62 12.12 1.80
CA ALA A 10 3.80 11.68 2.54
C ALA A 10 4.02 10.18 2.32
N ILE A 11 5.12 9.80 1.67
CA ILE A 11 5.52 8.40 1.51
C ILE A 11 6.57 8.07 2.57
N ILE A 12 6.23 7.15 3.47
CA ILE A 12 7.04 6.83 4.64
C ILE A 12 7.67 5.45 4.46
N GLY A 13 9.01 5.45 4.34
CA GLY A 13 9.84 4.24 4.39
C GLY A 13 10.53 4.08 5.74
N ALA A 14 11.09 2.89 6.00
CA ALA A 14 11.96 2.68 7.14
C ALA A 14 13.33 3.32 6.86
N SER A 15 13.60 4.46 7.50
CA SER A 15 14.86 5.17 7.38
C SER A 15 15.41 5.54 8.76
N PRO A 16 16.73 5.80 8.90
CA PRO A 16 17.32 6.27 10.17
C PRO A 16 16.71 7.56 10.71
N ASN A 17 16.15 8.40 9.83
CA ASN A 17 15.51 9.68 10.21
C ASN A 17 14.01 9.56 10.49
N LEU A 18 13.49 8.34 10.64
CA LEU A 18 12.07 8.12 10.83
C LEU A 18 11.52 8.80 12.09
N ASP A 19 12.32 8.91 13.17
CA ASP A 19 11.91 9.54 14.41
C ASP A 19 11.56 11.03 14.23
N ASN A 20 12.33 11.76 13.44
CA ASN A 20 12.05 13.16 13.11
C ASN A 20 10.75 13.29 12.31
N THR A 21 10.57 12.41 11.34
CA THR A 21 9.35 12.34 10.52
C THR A 21 8.12 12.04 11.37
N ILE A 22 8.24 11.11 12.33
CA ILE A 22 7.16 10.76 13.27
C ILE A 22 6.74 11.97 14.10
N SER A 23 7.70 12.76 14.57
CA SER A 23 7.42 13.98 15.36
C SER A 23 6.60 14.99 14.53
N GLU A 24 7.02 15.25 13.29
CA GLU A 24 6.31 16.14 12.37
C GLU A 24 4.89 15.65 12.04
N LEU A 25 4.73 14.35 11.80
CA LEU A 25 3.42 13.76 11.51
C LEU A 25 2.45 13.84 12.70
N LYS A 26 2.96 13.77 13.93
CA LYS A 26 2.17 13.93 15.15
C LYS A 26 1.74 15.38 15.38
N GLU A 27 2.61 16.32 15.07
CA GLU A 27 2.30 17.75 15.21
C GLU A 27 1.26 18.24 14.21
N ASN A 28 1.27 17.65 13.00
CA ASN A 28 0.44 18.09 11.89
C ASN A 28 -0.35 16.93 11.23
N PRO A 29 -1.18 16.17 11.94
CA PRO A 29 -1.81 14.95 11.44
C PRO A 29 -2.76 15.20 10.26
N GLU A 30 -3.39 16.40 10.21
CA GLU A 30 -4.35 16.73 9.15
C GLU A 30 -3.70 17.19 7.84
N LYS A 31 -2.43 17.57 7.91
CA LYS A 31 -1.67 18.08 6.75
C LYS A 31 -1.34 16.98 5.74
N TYR A 32 -1.19 15.75 6.20
CA TYR A 32 -0.61 14.68 5.40
C TYR A 32 -1.62 13.59 5.02
N PHE A 33 -1.49 13.11 3.79
CA PHE A 33 -2.00 11.81 3.34
C PHE A 33 -0.83 10.83 3.33
N ILE A 34 -0.86 9.86 4.25
CA ILE A 34 0.29 9.01 4.53
C ILE A 34 0.15 7.69 3.77
N ILE A 35 1.17 7.38 2.96
CA ILE A 35 1.40 6.05 2.39
C ILE A 35 2.62 5.45 3.09
N ALA A 36 2.42 4.36 3.80
CA ALA A 36 3.49 3.64 4.47
C ALA A 36 3.99 2.48 3.60
N THR A 37 5.28 2.18 3.67
CA THR A 37 5.79 0.87 3.23
C THR A 37 5.44 -0.18 4.29
N ASP A 38 5.48 -1.46 3.94
CA ASP A 38 5.26 -2.56 4.87
C ASP A 38 6.18 -2.48 6.10
N THR A 39 7.46 -2.17 5.91
CA THR A 39 8.46 -2.03 6.98
C THR A 39 8.20 -0.86 7.93
N SER A 40 7.71 0.27 7.44
CA SER A 40 7.40 1.44 8.26
C SER A 40 6.02 1.38 8.92
N PHE A 41 5.11 0.57 8.37
CA PHE A 41 3.72 0.48 8.82
C PHE A 41 3.59 0.16 10.31
N GLN A 42 4.30 -0.87 10.77
CA GLN A 42 4.25 -1.27 12.17
C GLN A 42 4.81 -0.20 13.10
N ILE A 43 5.88 0.48 12.68
CA ILE A 43 6.50 1.57 13.46
C ILE A 43 5.51 2.73 13.61
N LEU A 44 4.85 3.13 12.52
CA LEU A 44 3.83 4.19 12.57
C LEU A 44 2.68 3.83 13.52
N LEU A 45 2.19 2.58 13.48
CA LEU A 45 1.13 2.12 14.39
C LEU A 45 1.57 2.14 15.86
N GLN A 46 2.84 1.80 16.17
CA GLN A 46 3.39 1.90 17.53
C GLN A 46 3.36 3.34 18.04
N HIS A 47 3.56 4.31 17.15
CA HIS A 47 3.47 5.74 17.46
C HIS A 47 2.05 6.31 17.35
N LYS A 48 1.02 5.45 17.20
CA LYS A 48 -0.40 5.82 17.06
C LYS A 48 -0.71 6.66 15.81
N ILE A 49 0.14 6.56 14.79
CA ILE A 49 -0.08 7.17 13.48
C ILE A 49 -0.72 6.12 12.58
N ILE A 50 -1.91 6.42 12.07
CA ILE A 50 -2.65 5.51 11.19
C ILE A 50 -2.47 5.99 9.74
N PRO A 51 -1.68 5.29 8.91
CA PRO A 51 -1.57 5.65 7.51
C PRO A 51 -2.86 5.32 6.75
N GLN A 52 -3.17 6.12 5.75
CA GLN A 52 -4.31 5.90 4.87
C GLN A 52 -4.09 4.70 3.95
N VAL A 53 -2.85 4.50 3.51
CA VAL A 53 -2.46 3.40 2.62
C VAL A 53 -1.19 2.73 3.15
N VAL A 54 -1.13 1.42 3.05
CA VAL A 54 0.12 0.66 3.19
C VAL A 54 0.41 -0.08 1.90
N ALA A 55 1.62 0.11 1.37
CA ALA A 55 2.07 -0.55 0.15
C ALA A 55 2.97 -1.75 0.48
N THR A 56 2.69 -2.89 -0.15
CA THR A 56 3.54 -4.08 -0.07
C THR A 56 3.78 -4.65 -1.46
N LEU A 57 5.04 -4.86 -1.79
CA LEU A 57 5.47 -5.37 -3.08
C LEU A 57 6.11 -6.74 -2.97
N ASP A 58 6.47 -7.14 -1.74
CA ASP A 58 7.28 -8.32 -1.48
C ASP A 58 6.43 -9.57 -1.23
N GLY A 59 6.73 -10.63 -1.99
CA GLY A 59 6.13 -11.95 -1.85
C GLY A 59 6.71 -12.81 -0.73
N GLN A 60 7.79 -12.36 -0.07
CA GLN A 60 8.48 -13.17 0.93
C GLN A 60 7.62 -13.37 2.19
N VAL A 61 7.74 -14.55 2.78
CA VAL A 61 7.02 -14.90 4.03
C VAL A 61 7.38 -13.98 5.18
N ILE A 62 8.61 -13.49 5.22
CA ILE A 62 9.12 -12.60 6.26
C ILE A 62 8.35 -11.27 6.29
N SER A 63 7.87 -10.79 5.15
CA SER A 63 7.09 -9.54 5.04
C SER A 63 5.81 -9.59 5.87
N SER A 64 5.25 -10.78 6.12
CA SER A 64 4.07 -10.93 6.97
C SER A 64 4.31 -10.55 8.44
N ARG A 65 5.57 -10.50 8.89
CA ARG A 65 5.95 -10.07 10.25
C ARG A 65 5.73 -8.58 10.47
N HIS A 66 5.75 -7.78 9.40
CA HIS A 66 5.46 -6.34 9.46
C HIS A 66 3.98 -6.03 9.73
N PHE A 67 3.12 -7.06 9.77
CA PHE A 67 1.68 -6.94 9.99
C PHE A 67 1.23 -7.72 11.24
N LEU A 68 2.05 -7.74 12.30
CA LEU A 68 1.72 -8.45 13.54
C LEU A 68 0.69 -7.71 14.40
N GLN A 69 0.66 -6.39 14.32
CA GLN A 69 -0.30 -5.57 15.06
C GLN A 69 -1.69 -5.62 14.41
N LYS A 70 -2.69 -5.19 15.19
CA LYS A 70 -4.06 -5.06 14.69
C LYS A 70 -4.10 -3.99 13.58
N ILE A 71 -4.51 -4.40 12.41
CA ILE A 71 -4.64 -3.52 11.24
C ILE A 71 -5.85 -2.61 11.42
N PRO A 72 -5.71 -1.28 11.31
CA PRO A 72 -6.85 -0.37 11.32
C PRO A 72 -7.73 -0.59 10.07
N ARG A 73 -9.05 -0.65 10.25
CA ARG A 73 -9.98 -0.86 9.12
C ARG A 73 -9.95 0.26 8.09
N SER A 74 -9.57 1.46 8.51
CA SER A 74 -9.45 2.64 7.64
C SER A 74 -8.26 2.56 6.68
N THR A 75 -7.24 1.74 7.00
CA THR A 75 -6.05 1.60 6.16
C THR A 75 -6.35 0.74 4.95
N ILE A 76 -6.01 1.25 3.77
CA ILE A 76 -6.13 0.54 2.48
C ILE A 76 -4.82 -0.20 2.23
N LEU A 77 -4.89 -1.47 1.84
CA LEU A 77 -3.74 -2.21 1.34
C LEU A 77 -3.56 -1.93 -0.15
N LEU A 78 -2.40 -1.44 -0.55
CA LEU A 78 -1.94 -1.43 -1.94
C LEU A 78 -0.96 -2.59 -2.12
N ALA A 79 -1.41 -3.67 -2.73
CA ALA A 79 -0.63 -4.89 -2.91
C ALA A 79 -0.20 -5.08 -4.36
N ASP A 80 1.07 -5.46 -4.58
CA ASP A 80 1.45 -6.06 -5.85
C ASP A 80 0.80 -7.43 -5.99
N PHE A 81 0.56 -7.88 -7.23
CA PHE A 81 0.03 -9.24 -7.48
C PHE A 81 0.97 -10.34 -6.97
N CYS A 82 2.26 -10.04 -6.81
CA CYS A 82 3.24 -10.93 -6.22
C CYS A 82 3.34 -10.82 -4.69
N ALA A 83 2.55 -9.95 -4.06
CA ALA A 83 2.58 -9.77 -2.61
C ALA A 83 2.21 -11.06 -1.86
N ASN A 84 2.74 -11.20 -0.66
CA ASN A 84 2.49 -12.38 0.16
C ASN A 84 0.99 -12.58 0.44
N PRO A 85 0.41 -13.74 0.10
CA PRO A 85 -1.02 -14.00 0.26
C PRO A 85 -1.49 -13.92 1.71
N ASN A 86 -0.63 -14.20 2.69
CA ASN A 86 -0.98 -14.08 4.11
C ASN A 86 -1.28 -12.64 4.52
N ILE A 87 -0.63 -11.65 3.88
CA ILE A 87 -0.91 -10.24 4.13
C ILE A 87 -2.28 -9.89 3.58
N ILE A 88 -2.57 -10.30 2.34
CA ILE A 88 -3.86 -10.10 1.70
C ILE A 88 -4.98 -10.71 2.55
N GLU A 89 -4.80 -11.94 3.01
CA GLU A 89 -5.77 -12.64 3.86
C GLU A 89 -6.04 -11.89 5.18
N LYS A 90 -5.00 -11.33 5.82
CA LYS A 90 -5.17 -10.52 7.05
C LYS A 90 -6.04 -9.29 6.80
N PHE A 91 -5.83 -8.59 5.69
CA PHE A 91 -6.64 -7.42 5.33
C PHE A 91 -8.07 -7.80 4.98
N LEU A 92 -8.28 -8.92 4.27
CA LEU A 92 -9.62 -9.45 3.97
C LEU A 92 -10.37 -9.83 5.26
N LYS A 93 -9.75 -10.55 6.18
CA LYS A 93 -10.34 -10.90 7.50
C LYS A 93 -10.70 -9.66 8.30
N ASN A 94 -9.91 -8.61 8.18
CA ASN A 94 -10.17 -7.32 8.85
C ASN A 94 -11.25 -6.49 8.14
N LYS A 95 -11.73 -6.90 6.96
CA LYS A 95 -12.67 -6.16 6.10
C LYS A 95 -12.13 -4.79 5.66
N SER A 96 -10.82 -4.68 5.51
CA SER A 96 -10.16 -3.50 4.96
C SER A 96 -10.24 -3.49 3.43
N LYS A 97 -10.16 -2.30 2.84
CA LYS A 97 -10.08 -2.18 1.37
C LYS A 97 -8.72 -2.64 0.87
N ILE A 98 -8.73 -3.30 -0.29
CA ILE A 98 -7.51 -3.74 -0.97
C ILE A 98 -7.55 -3.23 -2.40
N ALA A 99 -6.45 -2.62 -2.83
CA ALA A 99 -6.19 -2.27 -4.21
C ALA A 99 -4.96 -3.06 -4.69
N PHE A 100 -4.98 -3.48 -5.94
CA PHE A 100 -3.86 -4.19 -6.54
C PHE A 100 -3.12 -3.27 -7.51
N THR A 101 -1.80 -3.45 -7.56
CA THR A 101 -0.92 -2.77 -8.52
C THR A 101 -0.06 -3.79 -9.23
N ASN A 102 0.41 -3.43 -10.41
CA ASN A 102 1.37 -4.20 -11.19
C ASN A 102 2.68 -3.40 -11.26
N THR A 103 3.73 -3.92 -10.64
CA THR A 103 5.06 -3.29 -10.66
C THR A 103 5.91 -3.71 -11.87
N GLY A 104 5.32 -4.41 -12.83
CA GLY A 104 6.01 -4.82 -14.06
C GLY A 104 6.78 -6.13 -13.97
N HIS A 105 6.55 -6.93 -12.91
CA HIS A 105 7.14 -8.27 -12.84
C HIS A 105 6.67 -9.11 -14.06
N PRO A 106 7.56 -9.84 -14.76
CA PRO A 106 7.21 -10.57 -16.00
C PRO A 106 6.01 -11.51 -15.88
N LEU A 107 5.91 -12.24 -14.75
CA LEU A 107 4.77 -13.15 -14.50
C LEU A 107 3.46 -12.39 -14.29
N VAL A 108 3.51 -11.24 -13.65
CA VAL A 108 2.32 -10.39 -13.45
C VAL A 108 1.88 -9.80 -14.78
N SER A 109 2.83 -9.38 -15.62
CA SER A 109 2.53 -8.88 -16.97
C SER A 109 1.87 -9.94 -17.86
N LEU A 110 2.30 -11.21 -17.76
CA LEU A 110 1.65 -12.33 -18.44
C LEU A 110 0.24 -12.60 -17.90
N PHE A 111 0.06 -12.51 -16.58
CA PHE A 111 -1.24 -12.68 -15.94
C PHE A 111 -2.22 -11.56 -16.33
N ASP A 112 -1.74 -10.32 -16.37
CA ASP A 112 -2.53 -9.18 -16.87
C ASP A 112 -2.96 -9.38 -18.32
N LEU A 113 -2.05 -9.84 -19.18
CA LEU A 113 -2.36 -10.13 -20.57
C LEU A 113 -3.43 -11.23 -20.69
N TRP A 114 -3.33 -12.28 -19.89
CA TRP A 114 -4.30 -13.37 -19.85
C TRP A 114 -5.67 -12.90 -19.35
N LEU A 115 -5.71 -12.09 -18.28
CA LEU A 115 -6.95 -11.52 -17.77
C LEU A 115 -7.59 -10.56 -18.77
N PHE A 116 -6.78 -9.75 -19.46
CA PHE A 116 -7.25 -8.84 -20.50
C PHE A 116 -7.90 -9.59 -21.67
N GLN A 117 -7.31 -10.71 -22.10
CA GLN A 117 -7.89 -11.55 -23.12
C GLN A 117 -9.22 -12.21 -22.72
N LYS A 118 -9.39 -12.52 -21.43
CA LYS A 118 -10.60 -13.18 -20.91
C LYS A 118 -11.76 -12.21 -20.61
N ASN A 119 -11.46 -10.96 -20.27
CA ASN A 119 -12.46 -9.98 -19.80
C ASN A 119 -12.22 -8.60 -20.39
N ASN A 120 -12.69 -8.37 -21.61
CA ASN A 120 -12.61 -7.05 -22.29
C ASN A 120 -13.24 -5.84 -21.55
N LYS A 121 -13.70 -5.98 -20.29
CA LYS A 121 -14.46 -4.95 -19.58
C LYS A 121 -13.94 -4.53 -18.20
N ILE A 122 -12.90 -5.17 -17.63
CA ILE A 122 -12.61 -4.98 -16.20
C ILE A 122 -11.46 -4.00 -15.94
N TRP A 123 -10.62 -3.65 -16.89
CA TRP A 123 -9.40 -2.91 -16.62
C TRP A 123 -9.28 -1.59 -17.40
N ASN A 124 -10.24 -0.68 -17.22
CA ASN A 124 -10.10 0.72 -17.68
C ASN A 124 -9.26 1.61 -16.74
N TRP A 125 -8.52 1.03 -15.81
CA TRP A 125 -7.58 1.75 -14.97
C TRP A 125 -6.15 1.20 -15.06
N ALA A 126 -5.85 0.49 -16.13
CA ALA A 126 -4.46 0.25 -16.50
C ALA A 126 -3.76 1.60 -16.51
N ILE A 127 -2.84 1.80 -15.58
CA ILE A 127 -1.97 2.95 -15.47
C ILE A 127 -1.52 3.30 -16.87
N ASP A 128 -1.89 4.50 -17.29
CA ASP A 128 -1.45 5.05 -18.57
C ASP A 128 0.09 5.15 -18.50
N ARG A 129 0.78 4.15 -19.04
CA ARG A 129 2.23 3.99 -18.96
C ARG A 129 3.00 5.12 -19.64
N HIS A 130 2.28 6.05 -20.27
CA HIS A 130 2.86 7.16 -21.02
C HIS A 130 3.02 8.44 -20.20
N ASN A 131 2.53 8.49 -18.94
CA ASN A 131 2.62 9.71 -18.11
C ASN A 131 3.43 9.53 -16.82
N CYS A 132 4.24 8.48 -16.70
CA CYS A 132 5.24 8.34 -15.64
C CYS A 132 6.63 8.56 -16.24
N LEU A 133 6.99 9.80 -16.52
CA LEU A 133 8.35 10.28 -16.65
C LEU A 133 8.56 11.42 -15.67
#